data_3428070963ca06cb59fabec99f02e06e
#
_entry.id   3428070963ca06cb59fabec99f02e06e
#
_cell.length_a   1.000
_cell.length_b   1.000
_cell.length_c   1.000
_cell.angle_alpha   90.00
_cell.angle_beta   90.00
_cell.angle_gamma   90.00
#
_symmetry.space_group_name_H-M   'P 1'
#
loop_
_entity.id
_entity.type
_entity.pdbx_description
1 polymer ?
#
loop_
_entity_poly.entity_id
_entity_poly.type
_entity_poly.pdbx_seq_one_letter_code
_entity_poly.pdbx_strand_id
1 'polypeptide(L)'
;MTDDVLPELLKLVCDEFEKSYAANGIVKQVQKKLEDKSATYADAYEYAYEVGCMLSDALTKHVTNELLPNGTMYYNIAQRLLQKTLGTNYELVSELAAGVQKVLNRKAGLTLAALKPDIDQDKVDGLIERLSKGDFENDKFVMGSPIANFTQSVVDDTIAKNVEFHASAGLHPKIVRRYAGNGCKWCANLAGTYDYPVKQEIYRRHDNCRCIVEYFPEDGRGVQNAHTKGWRNESKVERERIRKSKGDNGFRRKDSIQTAAEAEARALGYNPIPTSRAVEHLRKEARIWQNDLEDEEIRSINKYTYNGTDDDGKKLFFKINEFLEGRYFPKDEREKEIILRNADNIKAAISKFKLKDDIIVYRNDKLPQKLNKRLNKFLSTSAMPKAVIGKVPNVAI
;
A
#
# COMPACT_ATOMS: atom_id res chain seq x y z
N MET A 1 -23.32 -18.70 -27.14
CA MET A 1 -22.89 -17.53 -26.29
C MET A 1 -23.05 -18.02 -24.87
N THR A 2 -22.00 -18.21 -24.13
CA THR A 2 -22.10 -18.48 -22.69
C THR A 2 -22.57 -17.19 -22.04
N ASP A 3 -23.76 -17.20 -21.42
CA ASP A 3 -24.28 -16.05 -20.69
C ASP A 3 -23.24 -15.59 -19.65
N ASP A 4 -23.05 -14.28 -19.52
CA ASP A 4 -22.18 -13.69 -18.49
C ASP A 4 -22.74 -14.05 -17.11
N VAL A 5 -22.11 -14.99 -16.43
CA VAL A 5 -22.55 -15.48 -15.09
C VAL A 5 -22.40 -14.44 -13.99
N LEU A 6 -21.63 -13.39 -14.24
CA LEU A 6 -21.22 -12.42 -13.21
C LEU A 6 -22.40 -11.56 -12.67
N PRO A 7 -23.36 -11.07 -13.48
CA PRO A 7 -24.47 -10.27 -12.95
C PRO A 7 -25.31 -11.04 -11.94
N GLU A 8 -25.58 -12.30 -12.20
CA GLU A 8 -26.34 -13.17 -11.29
C GLU A 8 -25.52 -13.47 -10.03
N LEU A 9 -24.26 -13.83 -10.20
CA LEU A 9 -23.34 -14.10 -9.09
C LEU A 9 -23.16 -12.90 -8.17
N LEU A 10 -22.95 -11.70 -8.73
CA LEU A 10 -22.89 -10.45 -7.96
C LEU A 10 -24.16 -10.20 -7.19
N LYS A 11 -25.33 -10.41 -7.83
CA LYS A 11 -26.61 -10.24 -7.16
C LYS A 11 -26.75 -11.17 -5.96
N LEU A 12 -26.46 -12.46 -6.12
CA LEU A 12 -26.54 -13.44 -5.04
C LEU A 12 -25.64 -13.06 -3.86
N VAL A 13 -24.41 -12.69 -4.15
CA VAL A 13 -23.42 -12.30 -3.10
C VAL A 13 -23.86 -11.01 -2.40
N CYS A 14 -24.30 -9.99 -3.15
CA CYS A 14 -24.74 -8.72 -2.57
C CYS A 14 -26.01 -8.90 -1.74
N ASP A 15 -27.02 -9.61 -2.23
CA ASP A 15 -28.28 -9.85 -1.50
C ASP A 15 -28.02 -10.60 -0.17
N GLU A 16 -27.15 -11.60 -0.17
CA GLU A 16 -26.78 -12.33 1.05
C GLU A 16 -25.99 -11.45 2.03
N PHE A 17 -25.04 -10.66 1.51
CA PHE A 17 -24.29 -9.71 2.32
C PHE A 17 -25.21 -8.66 2.96
N GLU A 18 -26.08 -8.02 2.20
CA GLU A 18 -27.02 -7.01 2.69
C GLU A 18 -27.96 -7.56 3.74
N LYS A 19 -28.47 -8.76 3.53
CA LYS A 19 -29.33 -9.47 4.51
C LYS A 19 -28.57 -9.72 5.81
N SER A 20 -27.35 -10.23 5.73
CA SER A 20 -26.52 -10.53 6.91
C SER A 20 -26.12 -9.23 7.63
N TYR A 21 -25.75 -8.21 6.89
CA TYR A 21 -25.40 -6.90 7.42
C TYR A 21 -26.57 -6.24 8.17
N ALA A 22 -27.77 -6.25 7.60
CA ALA A 22 -28.96 -5.69 8.23
C ALA A 22 -29.39 -6.45 9.51
N ALA A 23 -29.08 -7.75 9.59
CA ALA A 23 -29.41 -8.57 10.75
C ALA A 23 -28.35 -8.50 11.86
N ASN A 24 -27.10 -8.11 11.56
CA ASN A 24 -25.96 -8.22 12.48
C ASN A 24 -26.09 -7.27 13.69
N GLY A 25 -26.08 -7.85 14.89
CA GLY A 25 -26.23 -7.11 16.15
C GLY A 25 -25.00 -6.25 16.50
N ILE A 26 -23.80 -6.72 16.15
CA ILE A 26 -22.53 -6.00 16.42
C ILE A 26 -22.45 -4.75 15.54
N VAL A 27 -22.79 -4.88 14.26
CA VAL A 27 -22.87 -3.72 13.35
C VAL A 27 -23.77 -2.64 13.93
N LYS A 28 -25.00 -2.98 14.34
CA LYS A 28 -25.95 -2.06 14.96
C LYS A 28 -25.43 -1.43 16.24
N GLN A 29 -24.77 -2.23 17.08
CA GLN A 29 -24.21 -1.77 18.35
C GLN A 29 -23.08 -0.75 18.11
N VAL A 30 -22.19 -1.02 17.15
CA VAL A 30 -21.07 -0.12 16.86
C VAL A 30 -21.55 1.17 16.21
N GLN A 31 -22.53 1.09 15.31
CA GLN A 31 -23.17 2.27 14.72
C GLN A 31 -23.80 3.14 15.80
N LYS A 32 -24.53 2.56 16.74
CA LYS A 32 -25.09 3.28 17.90
C LYS A 32 -24.01 3.92 18.77
N LYS A 33 -22.91 3.20 19.05
CA LYS A 33 -21.78 3.81 19.78
C LYS A 33 -21.18 5.00 19.04
N LEU A 34 -21.16 4.97 17.71
CA LEU A 34 -20.68 6.10 16.91
C LEU A 34 -21.62 7.31 17.02
N GLU A 35 -22.94 7.10 16.93
CA GLU A 35 -23.96 8.13 17.14
C GLU A 35 -23.85 8.75 18.54
N ASP A 36 -23.68 7.90 19.57
CA ASP A 36 -23.51 8.29 20.97
C ASP A 36 -22.11 8.90 21.24
N LYS A 37 -21.26 9.05 20.24
CA LYS A 37 -19.90 9.59 20.33
C LYS A 37 -19.00 8.83 21.32
N SER A 38 -19.29 7.54 21.53
CA SER A 38 -18.55 6.66 22.44
C SER A 38 -17.66 5.64 21.74
N ALA A 39 -17.81 5.47 20.41
CA ALA A 39 -17.05 4.53 19.61
C ALA A 39 -15.53 4.76 19.69
N THR A 40 -14.79 3.66 19.64
CA THR A 40 -13.32 3.57 19.69
C THR A 40 -12.78 2.83 18.47
N TYR A 41 -11.47 2.81 18.28
CA TYR A 41 -10.85 1.99 17.23
C TYR A 41 -11.03 0.48 17.47
N ALA A 42 -11.15 0.04 18.73
CA ALA A 42 -11.50 -1.35 19.03
C ALA A 42 -12.89 -1.72 18.45
N ASP A 43 -13.86 -0.81 18.59
CA ASP A 43 -15.19 -0.99 17.98
C ASP A 43 -15.12 -0.99 16.45
N ALA A 44 -14.26 -0.15 15.85
CA ALA A 44 -14.06 -0.12 14.41
C ALA A 44 -13.46 -1.43 13.87
N TYR A 45 -12.53 -2.05 14.61
CA TYR A 45 -11.99 -3.35 14.22
C TYR A 45 -13.01 -4.49 14.37
N GLU A 46 -13.83 -4.46 15.41
CA GLU A 46 -14.92 -5.43 15.58
C GLU A 46 -15.91 -5.32 14.43
N TYR A 47 -16.33 -4.11 14.09
CA TYR A 47 -17.18 -3.83 12.93
C TYR A 47 -16.55 -4.32 11.62
N ALA A 48 -15.29 -3.97 11.37
CA ALA A 48 -14.58 -4.34 10.14
C ALA A 48 -14.42 -5.86 10.02
N TYR A 49 -14.18 -6.55 11.13
CA TYR A 49 -14.12 -8.00 11.13
C TYR A 49 -15.48 -8.63 10.79
N GLU A 50 -16.56 -8.20 11.41
CA GLU A 50 -17.91 -8.68 11.13
C GLU A 50 -18.30 -8.43 9.66
N VAL A 51 -18.07 -7.22 9.16
CA VAL A 51 -18.31 -6.87 7.75
C VAL A 51 -17.49 -7.77 6.81
N GLY A 52 -16.23 -8.03 7.15
CA GLY A 52 -15.37 -8.91 6.39
C GLY A 52 -15.82 -10.37 6.41
N CYS A 53 -16.27 -10.88 7.55
CA CYS A 53 -16.80 -12.22 7.68
C CYS A 53 -18.10 -12.40 6.88
N MET A 54 -19.02 -11.45 6.97
CA MET A 54 -20.28 -11.51 6.20
C MET A 54 -20.04 -11.55 4.69
N LEU A 55 -19.08 -10.77 4.19
CA LEU A 55 -18.70 -10.85 2.77
C LEU A 55 -18.02 -12.18 2.44
N SER A 56 -17.12 -12.65 3.29
CA SER A 56 -16.48 -13.97 3.15
C SER A 56 -17.50 -15.10 3.05
N ASP A 57 -18.48 -15.10 3.96
CA ASP A 57 -19.54 -16.11 3.99
C ASP A 57 -20.41 -16.02 2.73
N ALA A 58 -20.80 -14.82 2.31
CA ALA A 58 -21.59 -14.63 1.09
C ALA A 58 -20.82 -15.12 -0.17
N LEU A 59 -19.53 -14.77 -0.28
CA LEU A 59 -18.67 -15.24 -1.38
C LEU A 59 -18.53 -16.77 -1.35
N THR A 60 -18.19 -17.36 -0.21
CA THR A 60 -17.98 -18.81 -0.08
C THR A 60 -19.26 -19.61 -0.34
N LYS A 61 -20.42 -19.05 0.03
CA LYS A 61 -21.72 -19.67 -0.18
C LYS A 61 -22.16 -19.68 -1.64
N HIS A 62 -21.93 -18.60 -2.35
CA HIS A 62 -22.49 -18.39 -3.70
C HIS A 62 -21.48 -18.58 -4.84
N VAL A 63 -20.18 -18.49 -4.58
CA VAL A 63 -19.15 -18.73 -5.61
C VAL A 63 -18.74 -20.19 -5.55
N THR A 64 -19.34 -21.02 -6.41
CA THR A 64 -19.10 -22.46 -6.47
C THR A 64 -18.64 -22.87 -7.87
N ASN A 65 -18.01 -24.04 -7.98
CA ASN A 65 -17.56 -24.58 -9.28
C ASN A 65 -18.68 -24.69 -10.31
N GLU A 66 -19.90 -25.03 -9.85
CA GLU A 66 -21.05 -25.22 -10.74
C GLU A 66 -21.50 -23.92 -11.39
N LEU A 67 -21.31 -22.78 -10.71
CA LEU A 67 -21.69 -21.47 -11.23
C LEU A 67 -20.59 -20.82 -12.07
N LEU A 68 -19.36 -21.34 -11.99
CA LEU A 68 -18.25 -20.82 -12.75
C LEU A 68 -18.14 -21.50 -14.13
N PRO A 69 -17.82 -20.74 -15.19
CA PRO A 69 -17.60 -21.33 -16.52
C PRO A 69 -16.47 -22.36 -16.47
N ASN A 70 -16.76 -23.60 -16.86
CA ASN A 70 -15.84 -24.75 -16.79
C ASN A 70 -15.23 -24.98 -15.38
N GLY A 71 -15.91 -24.59 -14.29
CA GLY A 71 -15.39 -24.69 -12.94
C GLY A 71 -14.17 -23.81 -12.67
N THR A 72 -13.95 -22.80 -13.48
CA THR A 72 -12.74 -21.97 -13.42
C THR A 72 -13.08 -20.51 -13.05
N MET A 73 -12.40 -19.97 -12.05
CA MET A 73 -12.45 -18.57 -11.73
C MET A 73 -11.53 -17.77 -12.68
N TYR A 74 -12.12 -17.29 -13.78
CA TYR A 74 -11.38 -16.44 -14.71
C TYR A 74 -11.05 -15.08 -14.12
N TYR A 75 -9.91 -14.50 -14.52
CA TYR A 75 -9.42 -13.23 -14.00
C TYR A 75 -10.46 -12.09 -14.08
N ASN A 76 -11.15 -11.96 -15.21
CA ASN A 76 -12.17 -10.92 -15.40
C ASN A 76 -13.40 -11.12 -14.49
N ILE A 77 -13.76 -12.36 -14.13
CA ILE A 77 -14.82 -12.66 -13.18
C ILE A 77 -14.35 -12.27 -11.76
N ALA A 78 -13.17 -12.75 -11.35
CA ALA A 78 -12.57 -12.42 -10.05
C ALA A 78 -12.41 -10.91 -9.88
N GLN A 79 -11.90 -10.22 -10.91
CA GLN A 79 -11.69 -8.78 -10.91
C GLN A 79 -12.99 -8.02 -10.66
N ARG A 80 -14.00 -8.22 -11.48
CA ARG A 80 -15.27 -7.50 -11.38
C ARG A 80 -16.02 -7.83 -10.09
N LEU A 81 -15.95 -9.11 -9.64
CA LEU A 81 -16.55 -9.56 -8.39
C LEU A 81 -15.88 -8.90 -7.18
N LEU A 82 -14.56 -9.04 -7.05
CA LEU A 82 -13.82 -8.54 -5.89
C LEU A 82 -13.71 -7.01 -5.87
N GLN A 83 -13.50 -6.36 -7.00
CA GLN A 83 -13.50 -4.89 -7.03
C GLN A 83 -14.82 -4.31 -6.53
N LYS A 84 -15.96 -4.88 -6.93
CA LYS A 84 -17.26 -4.42 -6.48
C LYS A 84 -17.49 -4.70 -4.99
N THR A 85 -17.24 -5.92 -4.55
CA THR A 85 -17.57 -6.35 -3.18
C THR A 85 -16.60 -5.79 -2.15
N LEU A 86 -15.29 -5.80 -2.43
CA LEU A 86 -14.29 -5.17 -1.55
C LEU A 86 -14.40 -3.65 -1.53
N GLY A 87 -14.78 -3.04 -2.66
CA GLY A 87 -15.09 -1.62 -2.72
C GLY A 87 -16.23 -1.24 -1.78
N THR A 88 -17.29 -2.04 -1.73
CA THR A 88 -18.39 -1.84 -0.76
C THR A 88 -17.92 -1.96 0.68
N ASN A 89 -17.14 -3.00 1.01
CA ASN A 89 -16.56 -3.17 2.35
C ASN A 89 -15.66 -2.00 2.74
N TYR A 90 -14.81 -1.56 1.80
CA TYR A 90 -13.96 -0.39 2.00
C TYR A 90 -14.75 0.87 2.34
N GLU A 91 -15.81 1.17 1.60
CA GLU A 91 -16.65 2.36 1.87
C GLU A 91 -17.29 2.29 3.27
N LEU A 92 -17.90 1.16 3.62
CA LEU A 92 -18.53 0.96 4.92
C LEU A 92 -17.54 1.14 6.08
N VAL A 93 -16.38 0.51 5.97
CA VAL A 93 -15.39 0.50 7.06
C VAL A 93 -14.62 1.82 7.13
N SER A 94 -14.23 2.40 6.00
CA SER A 94 -13.51 3.68 5.99
C SER A 94 -14.38 4.82 6.51
N GLU A 95 -15.69 4.79 6.22
CA GLU A 95 -16.63 5.77 6.74
C GLU A 95 -16.79 5.66 8.26
N LEU A 96 -16.97 4.44 8.77
CA LEU A 96 -17.06 4.20 10.21
C LEU A 96 -15.77 4.59 10.92
N ALA A 97 -14.60 4.16 10.43
CA ALA A 97 -13.31 4.45 11.04
C ALA A 97 -12.98 5.95 11.02
N ALA A 98 -13.30 6.67 9.95
CA ALA A 98 -13.21 8.13 9.90
C ALA A 98 -14.18 8.81 10.89
N GLY A 99 -15.37 8.25 11.05
CA GLY A 99 -16.35 8.67 12.08
C GLY A 99 -15.77 8.53 13.49
N VAL A 100 -15.13 7.41 13.80
CA VAL A 100 -14.42 7.17 15.06
C VAL A 100 -13.29 8.19 15.25
N GLN A 101 -12.45 8.42 14.23
CA GLN A 101 -11.39 9.43 14.30
C GLN A 101 -11.97 10.83 14.58
N LYS A 102 -13.08 11.19 13.95
CA LYS A 102 -13.77 12.46 14.19
C LYS A 102 -14.23 12.60 15.65
N VAL A 103 -14.72 11.51 16.26
CA VAL A 103 -15.09 11.47 17.69
C VAL A 103 -13.86 11.68 18.56
N LEU A 104 -12.76 10.97 18.27
CA LEU A 104 -11.50 11.07 19.02
C LEU A 104 -10.88 12.48 18.90
N ASN A 105 -10.88 13.08 17.70
CA ASN A 105 -10.40 14.46 17.51
C ASN A 105 -11.20 15.44 18.37
N ARG A 106 -12.52 15.33 18.40
CA ARG A 106 -13.37 16.21 19.23
C ARG A 106 -13.10 16.01 20.73
N LYS A 107 -12.93 14.78 21.19
CA LYS A 107 -12.58 14.49 22.59
C LYS A 107 -11.24 15.09 22.97
N ALA A 108 -10.29 15.12 22.05
CA ALA A 108 -8.97 15.74 22.22
C ALA A 108 -9.00 17.28 22.04
N GLY A 109 -10.16 17.89 21.77
CA GLY A 109 -10.27 19.32 21.51
C GLY A 109 -9.68 19.77 20.17
N LEU A 110 -9.49 18.84 19.22
CA LEU A 110 -8.93 19.12 17.90
C LEU A 110 -10.03 19.43 16.90
N THR A 111 -9.80 20.44 16.06
CA THR A 111 -10.68 20.81 14.93
C THR A 111 -10.24 20.21 13.61
N LEU A 112 -9.22 19.34 13.63
CA LEU A 112 -8.69 18.68 12.44
C LEU A 112 -9.74 17.72 11.83
N ALA A 113 -9.78 17.69 10.50
CA ALA A 113 -10.62 16.75 9.78
C ALA A 113 -10.16 15.31 10.02
N ALA A 114 -11.10 14.38 10.05
CA ALA A 114 -10.80 12.97 9.95
C ALA A 114 -10.74 12.59 8.46
N LEU A 115 -9.67 11.93 8.07
CA LEU A 115 -9.41 11.54 6.68
C LEU A 115 -9.77 10.08 6.46
N LYS A 116 -10.38 9.77 5.30
CA LYS A 116 -10.49 8.41 4.78
C LYS A 116 -9.20 8.06 4.02
N PRO A 117 -8.66 6.84 4.10
CA PRO A 117 -7.58 6.40 3.24
C PRO A 117 -8.08 6.27 1.79
N ASP A 118 -7.20 6.12 0.82
CA ASP A 118 -7.57 5.58 -0.49
C ASP A 118 -7.62 4.06 -0.39
N ILE A 119 -8.45 3.40 -1.21
CA ILE A 119 -8.48 1.93 -1.24
C ILE A 119 -7.09 1.42 -1.67
N ASP A 120 -6.57 0.44 -0.94
CA ASP A 120 -5.30 -0.21 -1.28
C ASP A 120 -5.52 -1.16 -2.47
N GLN A 121 -5.34 -0.61 -3.68
CA GLN A 121 -5.55 -1.35 -4.91
C GLN A 121 -4.57 -2.52 -5.05
N ASP A 122 -3.35 -2.40 -4.53
CA ASP A 122 -2.37 -3.50 -4.58
C ASP A 122 -2.85 -4.72 -3.79
N LYS A 123 -3.51 -4.50 -2.64
CA LYS A 123 -4.13 -5.59 -1.87
C LYS A 123 -5.31 -6.21 -2.64
N VAL A 124 -6.16 -5.40 -3.26
CA VAL A 124 -7.30 -5.88 -4.07
C VAL A 124 -6.80 -6.71 -5.24
N ASP A 125 -5.83 -6.19 -6.00
CA ASP A 125 -5.26 -6.86 -7.16
C ASP A 125 -4.55 -8.17 -6.76
N GLY A 126 -3.85 -8.17 -5.63
CA GLY A 126 -3.24 -9.39 -5.08
C GLY A 126 -4.27 -10.48 -4.71
N LEU A 127 -5.47 -10.10 -4.23
CA LEU A 127 -6.56 -11.05 -3.98
C LEU A 127 -7.16 -11.58 -5.29
N ILE A 128 -7.35 -10.71 -6.29
CA ILE A 128 -7.84 -11.08 -7.61
C ILE A 128 -6.89 -12.08 -8.29
N GLU A 129 -5.59 -11.76 -8.31
CA GLU A 129 -4.57 -12.64 -8.90
C GLU A 129 -4.53 -14.02 -8.23
N ARG A 130 -4.61 -14.06 -6.90
CA ARG A 130 -4.58 -15.31 -6.14
C ARG A 130 -5.83 -16.14 -6.38
N LEU A 131 -7.02 -15.53 -6.45
CA LEU A 131 -8.29 -16.23 -6.66
C LEU A 131 -8.43 -16.76 -8.10
N SER A 132 -7.76 -16.12 -9.07
CA SER A 132 -7.82 -16.48 -10.50
C SER A 132 -6.58 -17.22 -11.01
N LYS A 133 -5.74 -17.77 -10.13
CA LYS A 133 -4.43 -18.32 -10.50
C LYS A 133 -4.51 -19.64 -11.27
N GLY A 134 -5.58 -20.39 -11.11
CA GLY A 134 -5.73 -21.65 -11.86
C GLY A 134 -6.82 -22.58 -11.35
N ASP A 135 -6.56 -23.31 -10.28
CA ASP A 135 -7.51 -24.27 -9.73
C ASP A 135 -8.36 -23.59 -8.64
N PHE A 136 -9.62 -23.34 -8.96
CA PHE A 136 -10.53 -22.66 -8.04
C PHE A 136 -10.70 -23.41 -6.71
N GLU A 137 -10.72 -24.74 -6.71
CA GLU A 137 -10.85 -25.52 -5.46
C GLU A 137 -9.67 -25.29 -4.51
N ASN A 138 -8.46 -25.13 -5.06
CA ASN A 138 -7.29 -24.82 -4.27
C ASN A 138 -7.21 -23.35 -3.88
N ASP A 139 -7.77 -22.44 -4.68
CA ASP A 139 -7.65 -21.00 -4.51
C ASP A 139 -8.84 -20.35 -3.77
N LYS A 140 -9.97 -21.08 -3.61
CA LYS A 140 -11.20 -20.57 -2.96
C LYS A 140 -11.00 -20.08 -1.51
N PHE A 141 -9.92 -20.52 -0.82
CA PHE A 141 -9.59 -20.03 0.52
C PHE A 141 -9.35 -18.51 0.55
N VAL A 142 -9.04 -17.90 -0.61
CA VAL A 142 -8.87 -16.45 -0.77
C VAL A 142 -10.16 -15.71 -0.42
N MET A 143 -11.33 -16.31 -0.62
CA MET A 143 -12.62 -15.75 -0.27
C MET A 143 -12.92 -15.83 1.24
N GLY A 144 -12.09 -16.52 2.01
CA GLY A 144 -12.20 -16.69 3.45
C GLY A 144 -11.49 -15.58 4.26
N SER A 145 -10.57 -15.98 5.14
CA SER A 145 -9.85 -15.06 6.02
C SER A 145 -9.11 -13.91 5.32
N PRO A 146 -8.59 -14.03 4.08
CA PRO A 146 -8.00 -12.89 3.38
C PRO A 146 -8.97 -11.74 3.14
N ILE A 147 -10.26 -12.00 2.89
CA ILE A 147 -11.30 -10.97 2.76
C ILE A 147 -11.51 -10.24 4.09
N ALA A 148 -11.63 -10.98 5.21
CA ALA A 148 -11.76 -10.38 6.53
C ALA A 148 -10.53 -9.55 6.91
N ASN A 149 -9.33 -10.02 6.57
CA ASN A 149 -8.08 -9.29 6.79
C ASN A 149 -7.98 -8.01 5.96
N PHE A 150 -8.38 -8.06 4.68
CA PHE A 150 -8.48 -6.86 3.85
C PHE A 150 -9.40 -5.83 4.50
N THR A 151 -10.60 -6.27 4.90
CA THR A 151 -11.61 -5.38 5.49
C THR A 151 -11.11 -4.74 6.80
N GLN A 152 -10.42 -5.50 7.66
CA GLN A 152 -9.79 -4.95 8.86
C GLN A 152 -8.63 -4.00 8.54
N SER A 153 -7.87 -4.25 7.48
CA SER A 153 -6.74 -3.37 7.11
C SER A 153 -7.18 -1.97 6.70
N VAL A 154 -8.44 -1.77 6.31
CA VAL A 154 -9.00 -0.44 6.05
C VAL A 154 -8.99 0.44 7.30
N VAL A 155 -9.17 -0.15 8.48
CA VAL A 155 -9.04 0.57 9.76
C VAL A 155 -7.58 0.95 10.01
N ASP A 156 -6.64 0.02 9.76
CA ASP A 156 -5.20 0.31 9.88
C ASP A 156 -4.78 1.46 8.96
N ASP A 157 -5.24 1.43 7.71
CA ASP A 157 -4.93 2.45 6.71
C ASP A 157 -5.57 3.80 7.07
N THR A 158 -6.78 3.79 7.68
CA THR A 158 -7.42 5.00 8.22
C THR A 158 -6.59 5.60 9.34
N ILE A 159 -6.11 4.79 10.27
CA ILE A 159 -5.25 5.25 11.37
C ILE A 159 -3.96 5.82 10.81
N ALA A 160 -3.28 5.10 9.92
CA ALA A 160 -2.02 5.53 9.33
C ALA A 160 -2.15 6.90 8.64
N LYS A 161 -3.20 7.10 7.84
CA LYS A 161 -3.46 8.36 7.13
C LYS A 161 -3.73 9.52 8.09
N ASN A 162 -4.49 9.31 9.16
CA ASN A 162 -4.79 10.33 10.15
C ASN A 162 -3.58 10.65 11.03
N VAL A 163 -2.78 9.66 11.40
CA VAL A 163 -1.52 9.84 12.12
C VAL A 163 -0.56 10.71 11.32
N GLU A 164 -0.36 10.42 10.03
CA GLU A 164 0.47 11.21 9.13
C GLU A 164 -0.03 12.64 8.99
N PHE A 165 -1.34 12.81 8.81
CA PHE A 165 -1.98 14.13 8.70
C PHE A 165 -1.80 14.95 9.98
N HIS A 166 -2.04 14.35 11.15
CA HIS A 166 -1.89 15.03 12.43
C HIS A 166 -0.43 15.37 12.72
N ALA A 167 0.50 14.49 12.37
CA ALA A 167 1.94 14.78 12.49
C ALA A 167 2.34 15.95 11.58
N SER A 168 1.79 16.01 10.36
CA SER A 168 2.01 17.15 9.43
C SER A 168 1.42 18.44 9.95
N ALA A 169 0.36 18.38 10.75
CA ALA A 169 -0.24 19.51 11.44
C ALA A 169 0.51 19.92 12.72
N GLY A 170 1.64 19.26 13.04
CA GLY A 170 2.51 19.59 14.16
C GLY A 170 2.17 18.90 15.48
N LEU A 171 1.27 17.91 15.46
CA LEU A 171 1.04 17.04 16.61
C LEU A 171 2.13 15.97 16.73
N HIS A 172 2.19 15.30 17.87
CA HIS A 172 3.12 14.20 18.14
C HIS A 172 2.35 12.88 18.36
N PRO A 173 1.85 12.26 17.29
CA PRO A 173 1.01 11.08 17.40
C PRO A 173 1.71 9.93 18.11
N LYS A 174 0.95 9.26 19.00
CA LYS A 174 1.34 8.01 19.64
C LYS A 174 0.39 6.92 19.17
N ILE A 175 0.96 5.83 18.70
CA ILE A 175 0.25 4.68 18.19
C ILE A 175 0.48 3.51 19.14
N VAL A 176 -0.57 2.82 19.51
CA VAL A 176 -0.51 1.64 20.39
C VAL A 176 -0.96 0.43 19.60
N ARG A 177 -0.09 -0.57 19.45
CA ARG A 177 -0.49 -1.87 18.93
C ARG A 177 -0.71 -2.84 20.08
N ARG A 178 -1.94 -3.34 20.20
CA ARG A 178 -2.34 -4.31 21.22
C ARG A 178 -2.39 -5.72 20.63
N TYR A 179 -1.77 -6.63 21.32
CA TYR A 179 -1.76 -8.04 21.01
C TYR A 179 -3.02 -8.74 21.53
N ALA A 180 -3.68 -9.54 20.70
CA ALA A 180 -4.94 -10.19 21.04
C ALA A 180 -4.79 -11.50 21.84
N GLY A 181 -3.57 -11.86 22.27
CA GLY A 181 -3.34 -13.03 23.14
C GLY A 181 -3.14 -14.38 22.44
N ASN A 182 -3.78 -14.61 21.30
CA ASN A 182 -3.72 -15.88 20.55
C ASN A 182 -2.90 -15.79 19.26
N GLY A 183 -2.06 -14.78 19.12
CA GLY A 183 -1.32 -14.50 17.92
C GLY A 183 0.04 -15.19 17.88
N CYS A 184 0.66 -15.08 16.72
CA CYS A 184 2.01 -15.59 16.49
C CYS A 184 3.07 -14.71 17.18
N LYS A 185 4.30 -15.23 17.26
CA LYS A 185 5.47 -14.51 17.81
C LYS A 185 5.70 -13.16 17.12
N TRP A 186 5.40 -13.07 15.83
CA TRP A 186 5.52 -11.83 15.07
C TRP A 186 4.59 -10.74 15.62
N CYS A 187 3.30 -11.06 15.87
CA CYS A 187 2.37 -10.11 16.49
C CYS A 187 2.77 -9.69 17.90
N ALA A 188 3.27 -10.65 18.71
CA ALA A 188 3.75 -10.36 20.06
C ALA A 188 4.93 -9.38 20.04
N ASN A 189 5.84 -9.52 19.08
CA ASN A 189 7.00 -8.62 18.89
C ASN A 189 6.62 -7.23 18.41
N LEU A 190 5.46 -7.08 17.77
CA LEU A 190 4.95 -5.79 17.29
C LEU A 190 4.00 -5.12 18.30
N ALA A 191 3.69 -5.76 19.42
CA ALA A 191 2.89 -5.12 20.46
C ALA A 191 3.72 -4.05 21.18
N GLY A 192 3.15 -2.86 21.37
CA GLY A 192 3.83 -1.77 22.04
C GLY A 192 3.27 -0.40 21.71
N THR A 193 3.93 0.62 22.25
CA THR A 193 3.61 2.02 22.00
C THR A 193 4.73 2.64 21.16
N TYR A 194 4.34 3.38 20.14
CA TYR A 194 5.24 3.94 19.14
C TYR A 194 4.99 5.43 18.96
N ASP A 195 6.06 6.20 18.92
CA ASP A 195 6.01 7.61 18.52
C ASP A 195 6.17 7.73 17.01
N TYR A 196 5.41 8.64 16.39
CA TYR A 196 5.56 8.90 14.95
C TYR A 196 6.91 9.60 14.66
N PRO A 197 7.65 9.25 13.61
CA PRO A 197 7.29 8.32 12.52
C PRO A 197 7.51 6.84 12.89
N VAL A 198 6.57 6.00 12.48
CA VAL A 198 6.57 4.57 12.77
C VAL A 198 6.86 3.73 11.54
N LYS A 199 7.32 2.50 11.75
CA LYS A 199 7.48 1.52 10.68
C LYS A 199 6.11 1.05 10.19
N GLN A 200 5.96 0.87 8.88
CA GLN A 200 4.73 0.36 8.26
C GLN A 200 4.31 -1.03 8.79
N GLU A 201 5.27 -1.81 9.31
CA GLU A 201 5.02 -3.13 9.87
C GLU A 201 3.99 -3.14 11.02
N ILE A 202 3.87 -2.03 11.77
CA ILE A 202 2.90 -1.95 12.87
C ILE A 202 1.44 -1.97 12.39
N TYR A 203 1.18 -1.65 11.12
CA TYR A 203 -0.14 -1.68 10.50
C TYR A 203 -0.41 -2.99 9.74
N ARG A 204 0.60 -3.86 9.59
CA ARG A 204 0.44 -5.11 8.84
C ARG A 204 -0.31 -6.17 9.63
N ARG A 205 -1.05 -7.00 8.88
CA ARG A 205 -1.82 -8.14 9.39
C ARG A 205 -1.37 -9.42 8.71
N HIS A 206 -1.48 -10.51 9.43
CA HIS A 206 -1.43 -11.88 8.88
C HIS A 206 -2.83 -12.50 8.94
N ASP A 207 -3.01 -13.66 8.34
CA ASP A 207 -4.30 -14.36 8.34
C ASP A 207 -4.79 -14.61 9.77
N ASN A 208 -6.09 -14.36 9.98
CA ASN A 208 -6.77 -14.45 11.28
C ASN A 208 -6.19 -13.53 12.38
N CYS A 209 -5.58 -12.41 12.01
CA CYS A 209 -5.05 -11.47 12.99
C CYS A 209 -6.18 -10.69 13.69
N ARG A 210 -6.19 -10.72 15.02
CA ARG A 210 -7.12 -9.97 15.88
C ARG A 210 -6.46 -8.82 16.64
N CYS A 211 -5.21 -8.51 16.32
CA CYS A 211 -4.51 -7.39 16.95
C CYS A 211 -5.16 -6.06 16.56
N ILE A 212 -5.13 -5.11 17.50
CA ILE A 212 -5.73 -3.79 17.35
C ILE A 212 -4.62 -2.75 17.30
N VAL A 213 -4.72 -1.79 16.40
CA VAL A 213 -3.93 -0.57 16.43
C VAL A 213 -4.83 0.56 16.89
N GLU A 214 -4.37 1.33 17.86
CA GLU A 214 -5.08 2.49 18.40
C GLU A 214 -4.24 3.73 18.20
N TYR A 215 -4.89 4.82 17.92
CA TYR A 215 -4.30 6.13 17.86
C TYR A 215 -5.11 7.10 18.73
N PHE A 216 -4.43 7.74 19.65
CA PHE A 216 -5.01 8.78 20.47
C PHE A 216 -4.43 10.13 20.03
N PRO A 217 -5.27 11.07 19.57
CA PRO A 217 -4.81 12.39 19.14
C PRO A 217 -4.20 13.23 20.25
N GLU A 218 -4.49 12.88 21.50
CA GLU A 218 -3.92 13.55 22.67
C GLU A 218 -2.44 13.19 22.85
N ASP A 219 -1.56 14.17 22.65
CA ASP A 219 -0.12 13.99 22.87
C ASP A 219 0.34 14.44 24.28
N GLY A 220 -0.59 14.68 25.20
CA GLY A 220 -0.31 15.21 26.55
C GLY A 220 0.13 16.66 26.57
N ARG A 221 0.19 17.33 25.42
CA ARG A 221 0.45 18.75 25.31
C ARG A 221 -0.88 19.47 25.13
N GLY A 222 -1.22 20.34 26.05
CA GLY A 222 -2.41 21.19 25.91
C GLY A 222 -2.39 21.89 24.56
N VAL A 223 -3.57 22.02 23.91
CA VAL A 223 -3.71 22.77 22.66
C VAL A 223 -3.05 24.14 22.84
N GLN A 224 -1.92 24.36 22.17
CA GLN A 224 -1.27 25.66 22.20
C GLN A 224 -2.14 26.65 21.41
N ASN A 225 -2.91 27.45 22.11
CA ASN A 225 -3.60 28.57 21.51
C ASN A 225 -2.55 29.49 20.87
N ALA A 226 -2.66 29.74 19.57
CA ALA A 226 -1.72 30.61 18.84
C ALA A 226 -1.62 32.02 19.47
N HIS A 227 -2.67 32.48 20.18
CA HIS A 227 -2.70 33.76 20.89
C HIS A 227 -1.93 33.76 22.22
N THR A 228 -1.55 32.59 22.75
CA THR A 228 -0.72 32.48 23.98
C THR A 228 0.73 32.16 23.69
N LYS A 229 1.17 32.08 22.43
CA LYS A 229 2.58 31.96 22.08
C LYS A 229 3.32 33.24 22.45
N GLY A 230 3.91 33.27 23.65
CA GLY A 230 4.94 34.23 23.95
C GLY A 230 6.11 34.06 22.98
N TRP A 231 6.58 35.17 22.40
CA TRP A 231 7.78 35.17 21.57
C TRP A 231 8.97 34.74 22.44
N ARG A 232 9.51 33.57 22.21
CA ARG A 232 10.74 33.12 22.84
C ARG A 232 11.91 33.79 22.14
N ASN A 233 12.59 34.69 22.86
CA ASN A 233 13.89 35.19 22.45
C ASN A 233 14.95 34.10 22.69
N GLU A 234 15.00 33.12 21.82
CA GLU A 234 16.05 32.11 21.87
C GLU A 234 17.36 32.73 21.39
N SER A 235 18.41 32.64 22.24
CA SER A 235 19.75 33.04 21.84
C SER A 235 20.22 32.25 20.62
N LYS A 236 21.11 32.84 19.81
CA LYS A 236 21.69 32.18 18.63
C LYS A 236 22.34 30.84 19.00
N VAL A 237 22.90 30.75 20.22
CA VAL A 237 23.52 29.53 20.77
C VAL A 237 22.49 28.45 21.06
N GLU A 238 21.33 28.77 21.61
CA GLU A 238 20.28 27.80 21.90
C GLU A 238 19.62 27.27 20.61
N ARG A 239 19.44 28.12 19.59
CA ARG A 239 19.00 27.69 18.24
C ARG A 239 20.01 26.74 17.59
N GLU A 240 21.30 26.98 17.75
CA GLU A 240 22.36 26.07 17.26
C GLU A 240 22.40 24.75 18.04
N ARG A 241 22.19 24.81 19.38
CA ARG A 241 22.13 23.61 20.22
C ARG A 241 20.93 22.73 19.87
N ILE A 242 19.74 23.32 19.68
CA ILE A 242 18.53 22.63 19.23
C ILE A 242 18.71 22.08 17.81
N ARG A 243 19.43 22.80 16.93
CA ARG A 243 19.77 22.34 15.58
C ARG A 243 20.75 21.16 15.57
N LYS A 244 21.71 21.16 16.51
CA LYS A 244 22.68 20.07 16.69
C LYS A 244 22.06 18.86 17.41
N SER A 245 21.14 19.06 18.36
CA SER A 245 20.46 17.98 19.08
C SER A 245 19.39 17.27 18.22
N LYS A 246 18.80 17.98 17.26
CA LYS A 246 17.96 17.39 16.20
C LYS A 246 18.84 16.82 15.10
N GLY A 247 19.76 15.92 15.43
CA GLY A 247 20.75 15.30 14.58
C GLY A 247 20.48 15.38 13.08
N ASP A 248 21.53 15.36 12.29
CA ASP A 248 21.49 15.41 10.80
C ASP A 248 20.51 14.36 10.28
N ASN A 249 19.22 14.70 10.26
CA ASN A 249 18.17 13.81 9.83
C ASN A 249 18.39 13.58 8.34
N GLY A 250 18.54 12.33 7.94
CA GLY A 250 18.66 11.91 6.54
C GLY A 250 17.61 12.53 5.61
N PHE A 251 16.59 13.15 6.17
CA PHE A 251 15.56 13.94 5.50
C PHE A 251 16.13 15.22 4.85
N ARG A 252 16.96 16.03 5.58
CA ARG A 252 17.61 17.23 5.00
C ARG A 252 18.62 16.89 3.92
N ARG A 253 19.31 15.75 4.09
CA ARG A 253 20.28 15.28 3.10
C ARG A 253 19.58 14.84 1.81
N LYS A 254 18.39 14.24 1.90
CA LYS A 254 17.58 13.85 0.73
C LYS A 254 17.01 15.07 -0.01
N ASP A 255 16.59 16.10 0.71
CA ASP A 255 16.12 17.35 0.10
C ASP A 255 17.28 18.13 -0.56
N SER A 256 18.49 18.12 0.03
CA SER A 256 19.68 18.73 -0.59
C SER A 256 20.12 17.99 -1.86
N ILE A 257 19.97 16.66 -1.92
CA ILE A 257 20.25 15.86 -3.12
C ILE A 257 19.25 16.20 -4.23
N GLN A 258 17.97 16.32 -3.90
CA GLN A 258 16.95 16.71 -4.85
C GLN A 258 17.25 18.09 -5.46
N THR A 259 17.53 19.09 -4.63
CA THR A 259 17.83 20.46 -5.07
C THR A 259 19.09 20.51 -5.93
N ALA A 260 20.13 19.76 -5.55
CA ALA A 260 21.36 19.66 -6.34
C ALA A 260 21.13 19.00 -7.70
N ALA A 261 20.39 17.88 -7.73
CA ALA A 261 20.08 17.16 -8.96
C ALA A 261 19.22 18.00 -9.93
N GLU A 262 18.24 18.74 -9.42
CA GLU A 262 17.42 19.67 -10.22
C GLU A 262 18.26 20.83 -10.79
N ALA A 263 19.19 21.37 -10.00
CA ALA A 263 20.10 22.42 -10.47
C ALA A 263 21.06 21.90 -11.55
N GLU A 264 21.63 20.72 -11.37
CA GLU A 264 22.54 20.08 -12.32
C GLU A 264 21.83 19.77 -13.64
N ALA A 265 20.62 19.20 -13.60
CA ALA A 265 19.82 18.92 -14.78
C ALA A 265 19.55 20.19 -15.59
N ARG A 266 19.19 21.30 -14.94
CA ARG A 266 19.00 22.60 -15.62
C ARG A 266 20.28 23.15 -16.21
N ALA A 267 21.42 22.99 -15.52
CA ALA A 267 22.73 23.41 -16.05
C ALA A 267 23.12 22.61 -17.30
N LEU A 268 22.65 21.36 -17.44
CA LEU A 268 22.83 20.51 -18.62
C LEU A 268 21.80 20.79 -19.73
N GLY A 269 20.89 21.74 -19.55
CA GLY A 269 19.89 22.13 -20.55
C GLY A 269 18.57 21.34 -20.49
N TYR A 270 18.39 20.47 -19.50
CA TYR A 270 17.12 19.77 -19.25
C TYR A 270 16.15 20.67 -18.47
N ASN A 271 14.86 20.45 -18.67
CA ASN A 271 13.80 21.14 -17.94
C ASN A 271 12.90 20.15 -17.18
N PRO A 272 13.43 19.50 -16.13
CA PRO A 272 12.72 18.43 -15.47
C PRO A 272 11.47 18.93 -14.75
N ILE A 273 10.43 18.11 -14.79
CA ILE A 273 9.25 18.29 -13.93
C ILE A 273 9.71 18.29 -12.46
N PRO A 274 9.23 19.23 -11.64
CA PRO A 274 9.56 19.24 -10.22
C PRO A 274 9.27 17.89 -9.56
N THR A 275 10.21 17.39 -8.77
CA THR A 275 10.12 16.06 -8.11
C THR A 275 8.80 15.88 -7.33
N SER A 276 8.23 16.96 -6.79
CA SER A 276 6.93 16.93 -6.12
C SER A 276 5.76 16.52 -7.02
N ARG A 277 5.86 16.74 -8.34
CA ARG A 277 4.84 16.38 -9.34
C ARG A 277 5.22 15.15 -10.17
N ALA A 278 6.49 14.74 -10.12
CA ALA A 278 7.01 13.66 -10.97
C ALA A 278 6.27 12.33 -10.76
N VAL A 279 5.89 12.01 -9.53
CA VAL A 279 5.15 10.77 -9.22
C VAL A 279 3.75 10.79 -9.83
N GLU A 280 3.03 11.90 -9.69
CA GLU A 280 1.69 12.05 -10.26
C GLU A 280 1.73 12.00 -11.78
N HIS A 281 2.70 12.69 -12.37
CA HIS A 281 2.93 12.67 -13.81
C HIS A 281 3.22 11.25 -14.32
N LEU A 282 4.15 10.54 -13.68
CA LEU A 282 4.47 9.15 -14.02
C LEU A 282 3.27 8.21 -13.89
N ARG A 283 2.46 8.37 -12.85
CA ARG A 283 1.24 7.57 -12.69
C ARG A 283 0.23 7.80 -13.82
N LYS A 284 0.11 9.03 -14.27
CA LYS A 284 -0.76 9.37 -15.42
C LYS A 284 -0.25 8.73 -16.69
N GLU A 285 1.04 8.91 -16.99
CA GLU A 285 1.66 8.32 -18.19
C GLU A 285 1.67 6.78 -18.14
N ALA A 286 1.89 6.19 -16.97
CA ALA A 286 1.83 4.74 -16.78
C ALA A 286 0.44 4.15 -17.04
N ARG A 287 -0.64 4.86 -16.67
CA ARG A 287 -2.01 4.42 -16.97
C ARG A 287 -2.27 4.39 -18.48
N ILE A 288 -1.75 5.38 -19.22
CA ILE A 288 -1.86 5.40 -20.68
C ILE A 288 -1.07 4.23 -21.27
N TRP A 289 0.17 4.06 -20.81
CA TRP A 289 1.05 2.98 -21.25
C TRP A 289 0.47 1.58 -20.99
N GLN A 290 -0.19 1.37 -19.84
CA GLN A 290 -0.83 0.08 -19.51
C GLN A 290 -1.86 -0.35 -20.54
N ASN A 291 -2.55 0.58 -21.21
CA ASN A 291 -3.52 0.27 -22.25
C ASN A 291 -2.86 -0.24 -23.56
N ASP A 292 -1.57 0.03 -23.74
CA ASP A 292 -0.80 -0.36 -24.93
C ASP A 292 -0.04 -1.68 -24.71
N LEU A 293 -0.16 -2.28 -23.52
CA LEU A 293 0.55 -3.52 -23.16
C LEU A 293 -0.27 -4.76 -23.53
N GLU A 294 0.44 -5.76 -24.04
CA GLU A 294 -0.08 -7.10 -24.23
C GLU A 294 -0.14 -7.86 -22.87
N ASP A 295 -1.06 -8.81 -22.75
CA ASP A 295 -1.22 -9.62 -21.53
C ASP A 295 0.08 -10.29 -21.07
N GLU A 296 0.88 -10.77 -22.01
CA GLU A 296 2.18 -11.41 -21.73
C GLU A 296 3.21 -10.42 -21.18
N GLU A 297 3.18 -9.18 -21.65
CA GLU A 297 4.04 -8.10 -21.17
C GLU A 297 3.66 -7.71 -19.73
N ILE A 298 2.35 -7.56 -19.46
CA ILE A 298 1.81 -7.28 -18.13
C ILE A 298 2.22 -8.41 -17.16
N ARG A 299 2.02 -9.67 -17.56
CA ARG A 299 2.41 -10.82 -16.71
C ARG A 299 3.91 -10.83 -16.42
N SER A 300 4.74 -10.50 -17.41
CA SER A 300 6.19 -10.48 -17.25
C SER A 300 6.66 -9.35 -16.33
N ILE A 301 6.04 -8.16 -16.41
CA ILE A 301 6.30 -7.02 -15.52
C ILE A 301 5.90 -7.41 -14.08
N ASN A 302 4.72 -7.98 -13.89
CA ASN A 302 4.22 -8.39 -12.58
C ASN A 302 5.14 -9.43 -11.94
N LYS A 303 5.57 -10.44 -12.70
CA LYS A 303 6.54 -11.44 -12.23
C LYS A 303 7.89 -10.83 -11.87
N TYR A 304 8.38 -9.88 -12.66
CA TYR A 304 9.65 -9.19 -12.39
C TYR A 304 9.58 -8.33 -11.13
N THR A 305 8.48 -7.64 -10.90
CA THR A 305 8.28 -6.76 -9.74
C THR A 305 7.86 -7.52 -8.48
N TYR A 306 7.43 -8.78 -8.63
CA TYR A 306 7.03 -9.63 -7.52
C TYR A 306 8.20 -9.91 -6.56
N ASN A 307 7.96 -9.68 -5.27
CA ASN A 307 8.98 -9.85 -4.23
C ASN A 307 9.13 -11.30 -3.72
N GLY A 308 8.34 -12.24 -4.22
CA GLY A 308 8.46 -13.66 -3.86
C GLY A 308 9.70 -14.30 -4.44
N THR A 309 10.14 -15.39 -3.82
CA THR A 309 11.21 -16.24 -4.32
C THR A 309 10.61 -17.47 -5.02
N ASP A 310 11.32 -18.02 -5.99
CA ASP A 310 11.03 -19.32 -6.56
C ASP A 310 11.49 -20.48 -5.65
N ASP A 311 11.37 -21.70 -6.14
CA ASP A 311 11.74 -22.92 -5.41
C ASP A 311 13.24 -22.94 -5.01
N ASP A 312 14.10 -22.20 -5.71
CA ASP A 312 15.52 -22.05 -5.41
C ASP A 312 15.81 -20.92 -4.41
N GLY A 313 14.77 -20.27 -3.86
CA GLY A 313 14.90 -19.14 -2.94
C GLY A 313 15.39 -17.85 -3.60
N LYS A 314 15.43 -17.77 -4.93
CA LYS A 314 15.87 -16.59 -5.69
C LYS A 314 14.68 -15.87 -6.33
N LYS A 315 14.82 -14.57 -6.44
CA LYS A 315 13.80 -13.71 -7.08
C LYS A 315 14.02 -13.69 -8.59
N LEU A 316 12.94 -13.72 -9.36
CA LEU A 316 13.02 -13.73 -10.82
C LEU A 316 13.76 -12.50 -11.38
N PHE A 317 13.53 -11.31 -10.80
CA PHE A 317 14.24 -10.10 -11.24
C PHE A 317 15.77 -10.22 -11.06
N PHE A 318 16.22 -10.91 -10.02
CA PHE A 318 17.64 -11.18 -9.80
C PHE A 318 18.18 -12.13 -10.88
N LYS A 319 17.47 -13.24 -11.14
CA LYS A 319 17.87 -14.20 -12.20
C LYS A 319 17.95 -13.53 -13.57
N ILE A 320 16.95 -12.74 -13.93
CA ILE A 320 16.95 -12.00 -15.22
C ILE A 320 18.13 -11.05 -15.31
N ASN A 321 18.35 -10.20 -14.31
CA ASN A 321 19.43 -9.21 -14.36
C ASN A 321 20.81 -9.83 -14.36
N GLU A 322 21.06 -10.81 -13.50
CA GLU A 322 22.34 -11.53 -13.44
C GLU A 322 22.59 -12.37 -14.70
N PHE A 323 21.56 -12.94 -15.33
CA PHE A 323 21.66 -13.64 -16.59
C PHE A 323 22.03 -12.68 -17.74
N LEU A 324 21.38 -11.53 -17.82
CA LEU A 324 21.67 -10.51 -18.83
C LEU A 324 23.10 -9.93 -18.69
N GLU A 325 23.66 -9.95 -17.49
CA GLU A 325 25.05 -9.55 -17.22
C GLU A 325 26.05 -10.71 -17.31
N GLY A 326 25.60 -11.92 -17.65
CA GLY A 326 26.46 -13.10 -17.79
C GLY A 326 26.94 -13.69 -16.46
N ARG A 327 26.29 -13.37 -15.35
CA ARG A 327 26.67 -13.85 -14.00
C ARG A 327 25.77 -14.95 -13.44
N TYR A 328 24.62 -15.19 -14.03
CA TYR A 328 23.72 -16.27 -13.66
C TYR A 328 23.64 -17.29 -14.79
N PHE A 329 23.79 -18.56 -14.44
CA PHE A 329 23.67 -19.70 -15.35
C PHE A 329 22.41 -20.47 -14.99
N PRO A 330 21.41 -20.53 -15.91
CA PRO A 330 20.19 -21.31 -15.70
C PRO A 330 20.51 -22.80 -15.50
N LYS A 331 19.75 -23.46 -14.64
CA LYS A 331 19.92 -24.88 -14.33
C LYS A 331 19.56 -25.83 -15.49
N ASP A 332 18.68 -25.38 -16.37
CA ASP A 332 18.21 -26.14 -17.55
C ASP A 332 17.72 -25.17 -18.64
N GLU A 333 17.46 -25.71 -19.83
CA GLU A 333 16.95 -24.93 -20.97
C GLU A 333 15.55 -24.34 -20.69
N ARG A 334 14.72 -24.99 -19.88
CA ARG A 334 13.39 -24.49 -19.52
C ARG A 334 13.48 -23.22 -18.68
N GLU A 335 14.37 -23.20 -17.69
CA GLU A 335 14.61 -22.00 -16.88
C GLU A 335 15.18 -20.86 -17.75
N LYS A 336 16.08 -21.18 -18.66
CA LYS A 336 16.65 -20.20 -19.61
C LYS A 336 15.57 -19.60 -20.52
N GLU A 337 14.67 -20.41 -21.06
CA GLU A 337 13.52 -19.93 -21.86
C GLU A 337 12.61 -19.01 -21.04
N ILE A 338 12.32 -19.35 -19.80
CA ILE A 338 11.51 -18.51 -18.90
C ILE A 338 12.17 -17.15 -18.67
N ILE A 339 13.48 -17.15 -18.40
CA ILE A 339 14.25 -15.91 -18.18
C ILE A 339 14.23 -15.04 -19.44
N LEU A 340 14.56 -15.62 -20.60
CA LEU A 340 14.61 -14.90 -21.87
C LEU A 340 13.24 -14.33 -22.25
N ARG A 341 12.19 -15.15 -22.22
CA ARG A 341 10.82 -14.72 -22.54
C ARG A 341 10.38 -13.54 -21.66
N ASN A 342 10.57 -13.61 -20.34
CA ASN A 342 10.21 -12.51 -19.46
C ASN A 342 11.08 -11.27 -19.73
N ALA A 343 12.37 -11.44 -19.99
CA ALA A 343 13.25 -10.32 -20.32
C ALA A 343 12.82 -9.63 -21.62
N ASP A 344 12.45 -10.38 -22.65
CA ASP A 344 12.05 -9.83 -23.95
C ASP A 344 10.69 -9.13 -23.87
N ASN A 345 9.72 -9.71 -23.15
CA ASN A 345 8.44 -9.07 -22.90
C ASN A 345 8.60 -7.76 -22.12
N ILE A 346 9.46 -7.73 -21.09
CA ILE A 346 9.74 -6.50 -20.33
C ILE A 346 10.41 -5.45 -21.23
N LYS A 347 11.36 -5.83 -22.09
CA LYS A 347 11.98 -4.92 -23.06
C LYS A 347 10.95 -4.36 -24.04
N ALA A 348 10.06 -5.21 -24.57
CA ALA A 348 8.99 -4.79 -25.47
C ALA A 348 8.06 -3.79 -24.77
N ALA A 349 7.62 -4.09 -23.56
CA ALA A 349 6.79 -3.22 -22.74
C ALA A 349 7.45 -1.86 -22.49
N ILE A 350 8.72 -1.84 -22.05
CA ILE A 350 9.47 -0.61 -21.79
C ILE A 350 9.63 0.21 -23.08
N SER A 351 9.81 -0.42 -24.25
CA SER A 351 9.94 0.28 -25.53
C SER A 351 8.68 1.05 -25.94
N LYS A 352 7.51 0.64 -25.45
CA LYS A 352 6.23 1.32 -25.65
C LYS A 352 6.05 2.54 -24.75
N PHE A 353 6.81 2.62 -23.64
CA PHE A 353 6.72 3.73 -22.69
C PHE A 353 7.51 4.94 -23.21
N LYS A 354 6.82 6.03 -23.54
CA LYS A 354 7.44 7.28 -24.02
C LYS A 354 7.13 8.39 -23.02
N LEU A 355 8.14 8.80 -22.29
CA LEU A 355 8.08 10.03 -21.51
C LEU A 355 8.14 11.23 -22.45
N LYS A 356 7.19 12.16 -22.30
CA LYS A 356 7.14 13.42 -23.07
C LYS A 356 7.94 14.54 -22.41
N ASP A 357 8.15 14.41 -21.11
CA ASP A 357 8.77 15.43 -20.27
C ASP A 357 9.99 14.85 -19.56
N ASP A 358 10.97 15.70 -19.25
CA ASP A 358 12.14 15.30 -18.49
C ASP A 358 11.74 15.06 -17.03
N ILE A 359 12.22 13.99 -16.46
CA ILE A 359 12.07 13.70 -15.01
C ILE A 359 13.41 13.28 -14.43
N ILE A 360 13.64 13.62 -13.17
CA ILE A 360 14.79 13.13 -12.43
C ILE A 360 14.38 11.89 -11.66
N VAL A 361 15.15 10.81 -11.83
CA VAL A 361 14.99 9.56 -11.08
C VAL A 361 16.21 9.32 -10.20
N TYR A 362 16.00 8.69 -9.06
CA TYR A 362 16.99 8.48 -8.02
C TYR A 362 17.24 7.00 -7.81
N ARG A 363 18.49 6.67 -7.51
CA ARG A 363 18.90 5.30 -7.24
C ARG A 363 20.00 5.25 -6.17
N ASN A 364 20.05 4.17 -5.41
CA ASN A 364 21.19 3.83 -4.56
C ASN A 364 21.95 2.68 -5.22
N ASP A 365 23.08 2.97 -5.83
CA ASP A 365 23.89 1.98 -6.54
C ASP A 365 25.39 2.32 -6.46
N LYS A 366 26.20 1.33 -6.77
CA LYS A 366 27.65 1.46 -6.98
C LYS A 366 27.96 1.70 -8.47
N LEU A 367 27.18 2.54 -9.13
CA LEU A 367 27.42 2.87 -10.54
C LEU A 367 28.70 3.72 -10.68
N PRO A 368 29.52 3.46 -11.69
CA PRO A 368 30.61 4.36 -12.04
C PRO A 368 30.07 5.73 -12.45
N GLN A 369 30.76 6.80 -12.08
CA GLN A 369 30.36 8.20 -12.30
C GLN A 369 30.13 8.61 -13.79
N LYS A 370 30.42 7.72 -14.75
CA LYS A 370 30.18 7.95 -16.18
C LYS A 370 29.23 6.90 -16.74
N LEU A 371 28.00 7.29 -16.96
CA LEU A 371 26.91 6.49 -17.60
C LEU A 371 27.07 6.33 -19.12
N ASN A 372 28.29 6.35 -19.66
CA ASN A 372 28.56 6.15 -21.09
C ASN A 372 28.54 4.67 -21.52
N LYS A 373 28.21 3.74 -20.62
CA LYS A 373 28.16 2.31 -20.90
C LYS A 373 26.71 1.85 -21.01
N ARG A 374 26.37 1.24 -22.15
CA ARG A 374 25.07 0.56 -22.33
C ARG A 374 24.96 -0.55 -21.29
N LEU A 375 23.96 -0.45 -20.41
CA LEU A 375 23.72 -1.45 -19.38
C LEU A 375 22.87 -2.59 -19.96
N ASN A 376 23.29 -3.83 -19.76
CA ASN A 376 22.57 -5.02 -20.19
C ASN A 376 21.66 -5.57 -19.08
N LYS A 377 21.01 -4.69 -18.29
CA LYS A 377 20.09 -5.07 -17.23
C LYS A 377 18.99 -4.05 -17.04
N PHE A 378 17.91 -4.45 -16.37
CA PHE A 378 16.88 -3.52 -15.94
C PHE A 378 17.29 -2.79 -14.66
N LEU A 379 17.09 -1.49 -14.63
CA LEU A 379 17.40 -0.64 -13.47
C LEU A 379 16.10 -0.19 -12.79
N SER A 380 15.95 -0.53 -11.52
CA SER A 380 14.88 0.04 -10.71
C SER A 380 15.30 1.40 -10.17
N THR A 381 14.49 2.41 -10.44
CA THR A 381 14.70 3.80 -10.01
C THR A 381 13.44 4.32 -9.30
N SER A 382 13.55 5.44 -8.62
CA SER A 382 12.43 6.12 -7.99
C SER A 382 12.44 7.59 -8.37
N ALA A 383 11.28 8.15 -8.68
CA ALA A 383 11.11 9.58 -8.88
C ALA A 383 11.17 10.40 -7.57
N MET A 384 11.28 9.73 -6.43
CA MET A 384 11.41 10.37 -5.11
C MET A 384 12.68 9.90 -4.40
N PRO A 385 13.58 10.81 -3.97
CA PRO A 385 14.79 10.43 -3.22
C PRO A 385 14.45 9.65 -1.93
N LYS A 386 13.30 9.96 -1.32
CA LYS A 386 12.83 9.34 -0.07
C LYS A 386 12.35 7.89 -0.24
N ALA A 387 11.97 7.50 -1.45
CA ALA A 387 11.47 6.15 -1.75
C ALA A 387 12.58 5.17 -2.16
N VAL A 388 13.84 5.61 -2.26
CA VAL A 388 14.96 4.73 -2.54
C VAL A 388 15.25 3.85 -1.33
N ILE A 389 15.17 2.53 -1.55
CA ILE A 389 15.31 1.53 -0.49
C ILE A 389 16.73 1.53 0.10
N GLY A 390 16.81 1.55 1.42
CA GLY A 390 17.99 1.20 2.22
C GLY A 390 18.95 2.32 2.58
N LYS A 391 19.15 3.36 1.75
CA LYS A 391 20.12 4.45 2.02
C LYS A 391 19.74 5.73 1.28
N VAL A 392 20.47 6.80 1.58
CA VAL A 392 20.42 8.03 0.80
C VAL A 392 20.82 7.71 -0.65
N PRO A 393 20.04 8.10 -1.67
CA PRO A 393 20.44 7.89 -3.06
C PRO A 393 21.76 8.61 -3.34
N ASN A 394 22.64 7.96 -4.07
CA ASN A 394 23.94 8.49 -4.47
C ASN A 394 24.03 8.78 -5.97
N VAL A 395 22.97 8.50 -6.71
CA VAL A 395 22.85 8.75 -8.14
C VAL A 395 21.50 9.38 -8.44
N ALA A 396 21.51 10.51 -9.17
CA ALA A 396 20.36 11.09 -9.83
C ALA A 396 20.58 10.99 -11.35
N ILE A 397 19.55 10.62 -12.09
CA ILE A 397 19.60 10.38 -13.54
C ILE A 397 18.53 11.23 -14.20
#